data_9a0bf5987c11eda7dd74dd642f8ba75d
#
_entry.id   9a0bf5987c11eda7dd74dd642f8ba75d
#
_cell.length_a   1.000
_cell.length_b   1.000
_cell.length_c   1.000
_cell.angle_alpha   90.00
_cell.angle_beta   90.00
_cell.angle_gamma   90.00
#
_symmetry.space_group_name_H-M   'P 1'
#
loop_
_entity.id
_entity.type
_entity.pdbx_description
1 polymer ?
#
loop_
_entity_poly.entity_id
_entity_poly.type
_entity_poly.pdbx_seq_one_letter_code
_entity_poly.pdbx_strand_id
1 'polypeptide(L)'
;MILTTTNEISGKINKEYKGIVFGEVINGIDWGRDFTAAFKNFTGGRVSEYEDELIRSRADAINEMIVRAQNVGANAIIGVKIDYEPMGQNGGMIMVVASGTGVVIEE
;
A
#
# COMPACT_ATOMS: atom_id res chain seq x y z
N MET A 1 -11.32 10.65 -4.18
CA MET A 1 -11.62 9.23 -4.45
C MET A 1 -11.78 8.50 -3.13
N ILE A 2 -12.80 7.67 -3.01
CA ILE A 2 -13.03 6.85 -1.81
C ILE A 2 -12.24 5.55 -1.95
N LEU A 3 -11.47 5.21 -0.93
CA LEU A 3 -10.75 3.94 -0.83
C LEU A 3 -11.27 3.21 0.41
N THR A 4 -11.51 1.91 0.29
CA THR A 4 -11.96 1.13 1.43
C THR A 4 -11.43 -0.31 1.33
N THR A 5 -11.23 -0.94 2.48
CA THR A 5 -10.89 -2.35 2.55
C THR A 5 -12.11 -3.25 2.42
N THR A 6 -13.30 -2.68 2.52
CA THR A 6 -14.56 -3.42 2.36
C THR A 6 -14.88 -3.67 0.89
N ASN A 7 -15.78 -4.60 0.63
CA ASN A 7 -16.21 -4.94 -0.73
C ASN A 7 -17.30 -4.01 -1.24
N GLU A 8 -17.85 -3.20 -0.37
CA GLU A 8 -18.92 -2.26 -0.69
C GLU A 8 -18.73 -0.97 0.08
N ILE A 9 -19.27 0.10 -0.47
CA ILE A 9 -19.30 1.41 0.18
C ILE A 9 -20.74 1.67 0.57
N SER A 10 -20.99 1.85 1.88
CA SER A 10 -22.32 2.08 2.41
C SER A 10 -22.98 3.29 1.73
N GLY A 11 -24.22 3.11 1.29
CA GLY A 11 -24.97 4.16 0.62
C GLY A 11 -24.59 4.42 -0.84
N LYS A 12 -23.66 3.65 -1.39
CA LYS A 12 -23.20 3.76 -2.77
C LYS A 12 -23.46 2.46 -3.52
N ILE A 13 -23.66 2.56 -4.81
CA ILE A 13 -23.86 1.42 -5.69
C ILE A 13 -22.63 1.26 -6.56
N ASN A 14 -22.07 0.05 -6.60
CA ASN A 14 -21.01 -0.29 -7.55
C ASN A 14 -21.63 -0.45 -8.94
N LYS A 15 -21.55 0.59 -9.74
CA LYS A 15 -22.16 0.65 -11.06
C LYS A 15 -21.36 -0.12 -12.11
N GLU A 16 -20.03 -0.06 -11.99
CA GLU A 16 -19.15 -0.68 -12.97
C GLU A 16 -17.84 -1.07 -12.29
N TYR A 17 -17.33 -2.26 -12.60
CA TYR A 17 -16.02 -2.70 -12.16
C TYR A 17 -14.99 -2.40 -13.24
N LYS A 18 -13.91 -1.72 -12.87
CA LYS A 18 -12.83 -1.36 -13.80
C LYS A 18 -11.65 -2.32 -13.73
N GLY A 19 -11.70 -3.28 -12.83
CA GLY A 19 -10.67 -4.29 -12.70
C GLY A 19 -9.70 -4.03 -11.56
N ILE A 20 -8.70 -4.87 -11.48
CA ILE A 20 -7.70 -4.81 -10.42
C ILE A 20 -6.73 -3.67 -10.70
N VAL A 21 -6.45 -2.90 -9.66
CA VAL A 21 -5.46 -1.81 -9.72
C VAL A 21 -4.38 -2.05 -8.67
N PHE A 22 -3.16 -1.65 -8.99
CA PHE A 22 -2.01 -1.82 -8.13
C PHE A 22 -1.23 -0.52 -8.01
N GLY A 23 -0.51 -0.38 -6.90
CA GLY A 23 0.57 0.58 -6.76
C GLY A 23 1.73 -0.14 -6.06
N GLU A 24 2.94 -0.01 -6.59
CA GLU A 24 4.11 -0.69 -6.05
C GLU A 24 5.24 0.33 -5.81
N VAL A 25 5.90 0.18 -4.67
CA VAL A 25 7.08 0.98 -4.34
C VAL A 25 8.14 0.04 -3.78
N ILE A 26 9.35 0.17 -4.29
CA ILE A 26 10.50 -0.53 -3.74
C ILE A 26 11.37 0.49 -3.04
N ASN A 27 11.56 0.30 -1.74
CA ASN A 27 12.39 1.16 -0.92
C ASN A 27 13.71 0.47 -0.64
N GLY A 28 14.80 1.10 -1.05
CA GLY A 28 16.15 0.53 -1.00
C GLY A 28 17.00 0.96 0.17
N ILE A 29 16.43 1.49 1.25
CA ILE A 29 17.21 1.70 2.46
C ILE A 29 17.63 0.33 3.02
N ASP A 30 18.70 0.30 3.79
CA ASP A 30 19.29 -0.96 4.24
C ASP A 30 18.45 -1.61 5.36
N TRP A 31 17.28 -2.11 4.97
CA TRP A 31 16.32 -2.70 5.89
C TRP A 31 16.84 -3.97 6.56
N GLY A 32 17.50 -4.84 5.76
CA GLY A 32 17.83 -6.19 6.22
C GLY A 32 18.84 -6.19 7.34
N ARG A 33 19.91 -5.43 7.18
CA ARG A 33 20.99 -5.37 8.16
C ARG A 33 20.64 -4.50 9.36
N ASP A 34 20.32 -3.25 9.09
CA ASP A 34 20.10 -2.27 10.14
C ASP A 34 18.78 -2.50 10.88
N PHE A 35 17.75 -2.90 10.15
CA PHE A 35 16.44 -3.19 10.74
C PHE A 35 16.53 -4.38 11.70
N THR A 36 17.18 -5.47 11.26
CA THR A 36 17.34 -6.66 12.10
C THR A 36 18.17 -6.36 13.35
N ALA A 37 19.27 -5.62 13.19
CA ALA A 37 20.11 -5.22 14.29
C ALA A 37 19.36 -4.33 15.29
N ALA A 38 18.66 -3.33 14.77
CA ALA A 38 17.85 -2.43 15.60
C ALA A 38 16.76 -3.20 16.35
N PHE A 39 16.12 -4.15 15.68
CA PHE A 39 15.06 -4.96 16.25
C PHE A 39 15.58 -5.89 17.36
N LYS A 40 16.74 -6.50 17.14
CA LYS A 40 17.38 -7.39 18.14
C LYS A 40 17.79 -6.66 19.41
N ASN A 41 18.21 -5.41 19.27
CA ASN A 41 18.67 -4.59 20.38
C ASN A 41 17.56 -3.75 21.01
N PHE A 42 16.36 -3.93 20.53
CA PHE A 42 15.22 -3.12 20.91
C PHE A 42 14.54 -3.67 22.14
N THR A 43 14.38 -2.85 23.16
CA THR A 43 13.72 -3.24 24.41
C THR A 43 12.59 -2.28 24.75
N GLY A 44 11.45 -2.50 24.14
CA GLY A 44 10.19 -1.87 24.54
C GLY A 44 9.89 -0.46 24.04
N GLY A 45 10.52 0.03 22.99
CA GLY A 45 10.18 1.28 22.34
C GLY A 45 9.79 1.09 20.87
N ARG A 46 9.94 2.10 20.03
CA ARG A 46 9.59 2.06 18.62
C ARG A 46 10.81 2.34 17.76
N VAL A 47 10.86 1.72 16.60
CA VAL A 47 11.92 1.95 15.61
C VAL A 47 11.42 3.01 14.62
N SER A 48 11.44 4.28 15.06
CA SER A 48 10.78 5.39 14.38
C SER A 48 11.24 5.62 12.96
N GLU A 49 12.55 5.47 12.69
CA GLU A 49 13.11 5.70 11.36
C GLU A 49 12.48 4.78 10.32
N TYR A 50 12.35 3.50 10.69
CA TYR A 50 11.77 2.49 9.80
C TYR A 50 10.26 2.66 9.71
N GLU A 51 9.61 3.04 10.81
CA GLU A 51 8.18 3.33 10.80
C GLU A 51 7.85 4.45 9.83
N ASP A 52 8.63 5.54 9.86
CA ASP A 52 8.41 6.69 8.98
C ASP A 52 8.61 6.31 7.51
N GLU A 53 9.61 5.51 7.21
CA GLU A 53 9.85 5.04 5.84
C GLU A 53 8.76 4.09 5.35
N LEU A 54 8.25 3.21 6.22
CA LEU A 54 7.14 2.33 5.88
C LEU A 54 5.87 3.13 5.59
N ILE A 55 5.59 4.14 6.42
CA ILE A 55 4.41 5.01 6.23
C ILE A 55 4.52 5.75 4.90
N ARG A 56 5.69 6.29 4.60
CA ARG A 56 5.94 7.01 3.35
C ARG A 56 5.78 6.10 2.14
N SER A 57 6.40 4.92 2.18
CA SER A 57 6.33 3.96 1.08
C SER A 57 4.90 3.48 0.86
N ARG A 58 4.15 3.26 1.93
CA ARG A 58 2.74 2.88 1.84
C ARG A 58 1.91 4.00 1.19
N ALA A 59 2.13 5.24 1.61
CA ALA A 59 1.43 6.38 1.03
C ALA A 59 1.72 6.52 -0.47
N ASP A 60 2.98 6.33 -0.86
CA ASP A 60 3.38 6.39 -2.26
C ASP A 60 2.74 5.27 -3.08
N ALA A 61 2.69 4.06 -2.53
CA ALA A 61 2.04 2.92 -3.20
C ALA A 61 0.54 3.18 -3.40
N ILE A 62 -0.13 3.71 -2.37
CA ILE A 62 -1.55 4.06 -2.45
C ILE A 62 -1.78 5.15 -3.50
N ASN A 63 -0.95 6.19 -3.51
CA ASN A 63 -1.09 7.28 -4.47
C ASN A 63 -0.90 6.79 -5.91
N GLU A 64 0.03 5.88 -6.15
CA GLU A 64 0.23 5.28 -7.46
C GLU A 64 -0.99 4.45 -7.88
N MET A 65 -1.54 3.67 -6.96
CA MET A 65 -2.77 2.90 -7.19
C MET A 65 -3.93 3.83 -7.57
N ILE A 66 -4.08 4.96 -6.87
CA ILE A 66 -5.12 5.95 -7.15
C ILE A 66 -4.97 6.50 -8.59
N VAL A 67 -3.75 6.86 -8.98
CA VAL A 67 -3.51 7.38 -10.33
C VAL A 67 -3.90 6.35 -11.39
N ARG A 68 -3.53 5.09 -11.19
CA ARG A 68 -3.89 4.02 -12.11
C ARG A 68 -5.39 3.77 -12.16
N ALA A 69 -6.07 3.87 -11.03
CA ALA A 69 -7.52 3.75 -10.97
C ALA A 69 -8.20 4.88 -11.74
N GLN A 70 -7.71 6.10 -11.57
CA GLN A 70 -8.23 7.27 -12.32
C GLN A 70 -8.03 7.09 -13.82
N ASN A 71 -6.89 6.54 -14.22
CA ASN A 71 -6.58 6.34 -15.64
C ASN A 71 -7.52 5.33 -16.31
N VAL A 72 -8.10 4.41 -15.57
CA VAL A 72 -9.10 3.46 -16.11
C VAL A 72 -10.53 3.92 -15.88
N GLY A 73 -10.72 5.13 -15.35
CA GLY A 73 -12.03 5.73 -15.17
C GLY A 73 -12.75 5.38 -13.88
N ALA A 74 -12.06 4.78 -12.91
CA ALA A 74 -12.64 4.50 -11.61
C ALA A 74 -12.77 5.78 -10.78
N ASN A 75 -13.78 5.83 -9.92
CA ASN A 75 -13.94 6.91 -8.95
C ASN A 75 -13.90 6.43 -7.50
N ALA A 76 -13.66 5.14 -7.30
CA ALA A 76 -13.45 4.56 -5.99
C ALA A 76 -12.63 3.28 -6.12
N ILE A 77 -12.02 2.84 -5.01
CA ILE A 77 -11.28 1.58 -4.95
C ILE A 77 -11.79 0.81 -3.74
N ILE A 78 -12.27 -0.39 -3.97
CA ILE A 78 -12.78 -1.28 -2.92
C ILE A 78 -11.82 -2.46 -2.73
N GLY A 79 -11.96 -3.16 -1.62
CA GLY A 79 -11.14 -4.34 -1.33
C GLY A 79 -9.66 -4.04 -1.25
N VAL A 80 -9.29 -2.86 -0.76
CA VAL A 80 -7.89 -2.43 -0.71
C VAL A 80 -7.12 -3.31 0.26
N LYS A 81 -5.94 -3.73 -0.18
CA LYS A 81 -5.00 -4.52 0.63
C LYS A 81 -3.60 -3.94 0.45
N ILE A 82 -2.87 -3.91 1.54
CA ILE A 82 -1.46 -3.47 1.54
C ILE A 82 -0.60 -4.65 1.95
N ASP A 83 0.39 -4.96 1.13
CA ASP A 83 1.35 -6.03 1.38
C ASP A 83 2.76 -5.46 1.47
N TYR A 84 3.57 -6.05 2.33
CA TYR A 84 4.98 -5.70 2.51
C TYR A 84 5.81 -6.95 2.23
N GLU A 85 6.80 -6.83 1.35
CA GLU A 85 7.63 -7.96 0.93
C GLU A 85 9.10 -7.59 1.05
N PRO A 86 9.86 -8.25 1.95
CA PRO A 86 11.31 -8.06 1.98
C PRO A 86 11.92 -8.58 0.67
N MET A 87 12.89 -7.84 0.13
CA MET A 87 13.56 -8.16 -1.13
C MET A 87 15.04 -7.98 -1.02
N GLY A 88 15.76 -8.56 -1.98
CA GLY A 88 17.20 -8.45 -2.07
C GLY A 88 17.91 -9.39 -1.12
N GLN A 89 19.25 -9.42 -1.26
CA GLN A 89 20.08 -10.22 -0.35
C GLN A 89 20.04 -9.61 1.05
N ASN A 90 19.82 -10.45 2.03
CA ASN A 90 19.75 -10.05 3.44
C ASN A 90 18.62 -9.06 3.75
N GLY A 91 17.59 -9.02 2.90
CA GLY A 91 16.48 -8.12 3.12
C GLY A 91 16.81 -6.64 3.02
N GLY A 92 17.79 -6.29 2.14
CA GLY A 92 18.24 -4.89 1.99
C GLY A 92 17.21 -3.96 1.35
N MET A 93 16.08 -4.48 0.88
CA MET A 93 15.01 -3.70 0.27
C MET A 93 13.66 -4.21 0.76
N ILE A 94 12.66 -3.36 0.69
CA ILE A 94 11.28 -3.75 0.95
C ILE A 94 10.39 -3.26 -0.18
N MET A 95 9.50 -4.13 -0.65
CA MET A 95 8.47 -3.77 -1.62
C MET A 95 7.16 -3.58 -0.88
N VAL A 96 6.48 -2.47 -1.15
CA VAL A 96 5.15 -2.21 -0.62
C VAL A 96 4.19 -2.23 -1.80
N VAL A 97 3.17 -3.05 -1.73
CA VAL A 97 2.17 -3.20 -2.78
C VAL A 97 0.81 -2.84 -2.23
N ALA A 98 0.17 -1.86 -2.87
CA ALA A 98 -1.24 -1.58 -2.65
C ALA A 98 -2.02 -2.21 -3.79
N SER A 99 -3.12 -2.87 -3.50
CA SER A 99 -3.99 -3.47 -4.51
C SER A 99 -5.45 -3.26 -4.14
N GLY A 100 -6.29 -3.34 -5.12
CA GLY A 100 -7.73 -3.21 -4.92
C GLY A 100 -8.47 -3.33 -6.23
N THR A 101 -9.78 -3.16 -6.18
CA THR A 101 -10.63 -3.15 -7.36
C THR A 101 -11.12 -1.74 -7.64
N GLY A 102 -10.77 -1.21 -8.81
CA GLY A 102 -11.29 0.07 -9.26
C GLY A 102 -12.75 -0.07 -9.67
N VAL A 103 -13.59 0.81 -9.19
CA VAL A 103 -15.03 0.78 -9.48
C VAL A 103 -15.53 2.19 -9.79
N VAL A 104 -16.65 2.23 -10.50
CA VAL A 104 -17.45 3.46 -10.63
C VAL A 104 -18.62 3.29 -9.68
N ILE A 105 -18.70 4.18 -8.69
CA ILE A 105 -19.81 4.20 -7.75
C ILE A 105 -20.77 5.30 -8.12
N GLU A 106 -22.03 5.07 -7.81
CA GLU A 106 -23.13 6.02 -8.02
C GLU A 106 -23.78 6.29 -6.67
N GLU A 107 -24.08 7.54 -6.42
CA GLU A 107 -24.74 7.94 -5.18
C GLU A 107 -26.23 7.56 -5.16
#